data_f39168355c329be5990efdf785d7f1c5
#
_entry.id   f39168355c329be5990efdf785d7f1c5
#
_cell.length_a   1.000
_cell.length_b   1.000
_cell.length_c   1.000
_cell.angle_alpha   90.00
_cell.angle_beta   90.00
_cell.angle_gamma   90.00
#
_symmetry.space_group_name_H-M   'P 1'
#
loop_
_entity.id
_entity.type
_entity.pdbx_description
1 polymer ?
#
loop_
_entity_poly.entity_id
_entity_poly.type
_entity_poly.pdbx_seq_one_letter_code
_entity_poly.pdbx_strand_id
1 'polypeptide(L)'
;MGDLMKKHEMTEEDIKLQFITPAIEGAGWDRQKQIRMEYNFTDGRVIVRGNVTARGKRKRTDYLLYYKPNIPLAIVEAKDNRHSVGAGMQQAIEYAEVLDIPFVYSSNGDGFLEHDMKTGKERELTLEQFPSPQDLWQRHIGDEHFTPEQEQLITEPYYFQPGDKTPRYYQRIAINRTVDAVARGQDRILLVMATGTGKTYTCLLYTSDAADDTPCV
;
A
#
# COMPACT_ATOMS: atom_id res chain seq x y z
N MET A 1 -12.32 34.55 21.31
CA MET A 1 -12.82 33.22 21.10
C MET A 1 -12.95 33.07 19.57
N GLY A 2 -11.98 32.46 18.91
CA GLY A 2 -12.02 32.35 17.45
C GLY A 2 -13.18 31.47 17.04
N ASP A 3 -13.90 31.91 16.03
CA ASP A 3 -15.01 31.17 15.42
C ASP A 3 -14.42 29.87 14.85
N LEU A 4 -14.78 28.72 15.43
CA LEU A 4 -14.37 27.41 14.95
C LEU A 4 -15.00 27.24 13.57
N MET A 5 -14.13 27.17 12.55
CA MET A 5 -14.53 26.95 11.17
C MET A 5 -15.44 25.72 11.07
N LYS A 6 -16.62 25.88 10.46
CA LYS A 6 -17.55 24.75 10.33
C LYS A 6 -16.93 23.68 9.43
N LYS A 7 -17.07 22.41 9.78
CA LYS A 7 -16.42 21.29 9.12
C LYS A 7 -16.63 21.27 7.60
N HIS A 8 -17.82 21.62 7.12
CA HIS A 8 -18.13 21.68 5.68
C HIS A 8 -17.50 22.87 4.94
N GLU A 9 -16.88 23.82 5.66
CA GLU A 9 -16.13 24.96 5.10
C GLU A 9 -14.62 24.65 5.05
N MET A 10 -14.20 23.53 5.65
CA MET A 10 -12.81 23.09 5.70
C MET A 10 -12.36 22.55 4.33
N THR A 11 -11.09 22.79 4.04
CA THR A 11 -10.44 22.20 2.86
C THR A 11 -10.19 20.71 3.09
N GLU A 12 -9.91 19.97 2.01
CA GLU A 12 -9.52 18.57 2.11
C GLU A 12 -8.28 18.39 3.00
N GLU A 13 -7.31 19.32 2.94
CA GLU A 13 -6.13 19.31 3.79
C GLU A 13 -6.46 19.52 5.29
N ASP A 14 -7.43 20.39 5.59
CA ASP A 14 -7.91 20.57 6.97
C ASP A 14 -8.59 19.29 7.48
N ILE A 15 -9.41 18.64 6.65
CA ILE A 15 -10.07 17.37 6.96
C ILE A 15 -9.02 16.26 7.21
N LYS A 16 -8.00 16.18 6.37
CA LYS A 16 -6.88 15.23 6.57
C LYS A 16 -6.20 15.47 7.91
N LEU A 17 -5.85 16.72 8.21
CA LEU A 17 -5.08 17.08 9.39
C LEU A 17 -5.87 16.92 10.69
N GLN A 18 -7.14 17.33 10.70
CA GLN A 18 -7.94 17.43 11.94
C GLN A 18 -8.72 16.16 12.26
N PHE A 19 -9.04 15.32 11.27
CA PHE A 19 -9.92 14.16 11.46
C PHE A 19 -9.28 12.85 10.99
N ILE A 20 -8.81 12.78 9.75
CA ILE A 20 -8.36 11.50 9.16
C ILE A 20 -7.02 11.07 9.76
N THR A 21 -6.02 11.95 9.78
CA THR A 21 -4.69 11.63 10.36
C THR A 21 -4.80 11.24 11.83
N PRO A 22 -5.50 12.00 12.70
CA PRO A 22 -5.67 11.61 14.11
C PRO A 22 -6.41 10.28 14.30
N ALA A 23 -7.39 9.96 13.44
CA ALA A 23 -8.10 8.69 13.52
C ALA A 23 -7.17 7.51 13.17
N ILE A 24 -6.35 7.65 12.12
CA ILE A 24 -5.35 6.64 11.72
C ILE A 24 -4.30 6.46 12.84
N GLU A 25 -3.75 7.55 13.37
CA GLU A 25 -2.78 7.51 14.47
C GLU A 25 -3.40 6.92 15.75
N GLY A 26 -4.66 7.30 16.06
CA GLY A 26 -5.43 6.78 17.20
C GLY A 26 -5.66 5.27 17.13
N ALA A 27 -5.74 4.70 15.93
CA ALA A 27 -5.81 3.26 15.70
C ALA A 27 -4.46 2.53 15.84
N GLY A 28 -3.38 3.26 16.17
CA GLY A 28 -2.06 2.68 16.45
C GLY A 28 -1.08 2.69 15.28
N TRP A 29 -1.37 3.42 14.19
CA TRP A 29 -0.44 3.58 13.08
C TRP A 29 0.67 4.59 13.41
N ASP A 30 1.92 4.18 13.27
CA ASP A 30 3.09 5.06 13.49
C ASP A 30 3.25 6.01 12.30
N ARG A 31 3.11 7.32 12.58
CA ARG A 31 3.19 8.38 11.56
C ARG A 31 4.50 8.37 10.78
N GLN A 32 5.61 8.08 11.44
CA GLN A 32 6.94 8.17 10.81
C GLN A 32 7.29 6.90 10.03
N LYS A 33 6.86 5.73 10.52
CA LYS A 33 7.25 4.43 10.00
C LYS A 33 6.22 3.84 9.04
N GLN A 34 4.93 4.01 9.34
CA GLN A 34 3.85 3.27 8.69
C GLN A 34 2.97 4.14 7.78
N ILE A 35 2.96 5.46 7.94
CA ILE A 35 2.13 6.36 7.14
C ILE A 35 2.98 7.07 6.09
N ARG A 36 2.58 6.98 4.82
CA ARG A 36 3.12 7.80 3.73
C ARG A 36 2.01 8.63 3.13
N MET A 37 2.11 9.94 3.32
CA MET A 37 1.17 10.91 2.74
C MET A 37 1.63 11.29 1.33
N GLU A 38 0.66 11.64 0.47
CA GLU A 38 0.91 12.16 -0.87
C GLU A 38 1.84 11.24 -1.71
N TYR A 39 1.60 9.92 -1.61
CA TYR A 39 2.45 8.94 -2.28
C TYR A 39 2.26 8.95 -3.80
N ASN A 40 3.34 9.25 -4.51
CA ASN A 40 3.33 9.35 -5.96
C ASN A 40 3.74 8.03 -6.62
N PHE A 41 2.98 7.61 -7.63
CA PHE A 41 3.31 6.47 -8.47
C PHE A 41 2.91 6.75 -9.92
N THR A 42 3.40 5.93 -10.85
CA THR A 42 3.04 6.04 -12.27
C THR A 42 2.33 4.76 -12.67
N ASP A 43 1.25 4.87 -13.41
CA ASP A 43 0.62 3.73 -14.07
C ASP A 43 1.68 3.10 -14.99
N GLY A 44 2.15 1.89 -14.66
CA GLY A 44 3.35 1.25 -15.24
C GLY A 44 3.32 0.95 -16.75
N ARG A 45 2.33 1.45 -17.47
CA ARG A 45 2.24 1.33 -18.93
C ARG A 45 3.23 2.27 -19.60
N VAL A 46 4.27 1.68 -20.16
CA VAL A 46 5.06 2.37 -21.19
C VAL A 46 4.25 2.34 -22.49
N ILE A 47 3.70 3.48 -22.86
CA ILE A 47 3.01 3.63 -24.15
C ILE A 47 4.08 3.91 -25.21
N VAL A 48 4.36 2.93 -26.07
CA VAL A 48 5.25 3.09 -27.22
C VAL A 48 4.38 3.43 -28.44
N ARG A 49 4.50 4.65 -28.94
CA ARG A 49 3.94 5.05 -30.24
C ARG A 49 5.09 5.43 -31.17
N GLY A 50 5.46 4.51 -32.05
CA GLY A 50 6.64 4.66 -32.91
C GLY A 50 7.92 4.81 -32.09
N ASN A 51 8.71 5.87 -32.29
CA ASN A 51 9.94 6.16 -31.55
C ASN A 51 9.72 6.95 -30.25
N VAL A 52 8.46 7.26 -29.87
CA VAL A 52 8.14 8.06 -28.69
C VAL A 52 7.70 7.12 -27.56
N THR A 53 8.47 7.13 -26.47
CA THR A 53 8.15 6.40 -25.22
C THR A 53 7.51 7.40 -24.26
N ALA A 54 6.23 7.24 -23.97
CA ALA A 54 5.53 8.01 -22.94
C ALA A 54 5.32 7.14 -21.70
N ARG A 55 5.62 7.69 -20.53
CA ARG A 55 5.23 7.07 -19.24
C ARG A 55 3.77 7.36 -18.96
N GLY A 56 3.06 6.43 -18.32
CA GLY A 56 1.69 6.64 -17.86
C GLY A 56 1.55 7.89 -16.98
N LYS A 57 0.34 8.37 -16.81
CA LYS A 57 0.06 9.56 -15.97
C LYS A 57 0.57 9.32 -14.55
N ARG A 58 1.19 10.35 -13.97
CA ARG A 58 1.54 10.37 -12.55
C ARG A 58 0.25 10.40 -11.74
N LYS A 59 0.08 9.45 -10.85
CA LYS A 59 -1.01 9.34 -9.88
C LYS A 59 -0.47 9.61 -8.49
N ARG A 60 -1.33 10.01 -7.58
CA ARG A 60 -0.99 10.30 -6.20
C ARG A 60 -2.15 9.85 -5.30
N THR A 61 -1.85 9.08 -4.27
CA THR A 61 -2.82 8.74 -3.21
C THR A 61 -2.55 9.60 -1.98
N ASP A 62 -3.61 9.96 -1.25
CA ASP A 62 -3.49 10.79 -0.05
C ASP A 62 -2.71 10.07 1.05
N TYR A 63 -3.06 8.82 1.34
CA TYR A 63 -2.33 7.99 2.30
C TYR A 63 -2.07 6.60 1.74
N LEU A 64 -0.85 6.12 2.00
CA LEU A 64 -0.46 4.73 1.83
C LEU A 64 0.06 4.22 3.18
N LEU A 65 -0.60 3.19 3.72
CA LEU A 65 -0.33 2.64 5.04
C LEU A 65 0.43 1.32 4.92
N TYR A 66 1.51 1.20 5.69
CA TYR A 66 2.40 0.05 5.68
C TYR A 66 2.34 -0.72 7.00
N TYR A 67 2.14 -2.03 6.95
CA TYR A 67 2.32 -2.88 8.14
C TYR A 67 3.79 -2.90 8.58
N LYS A 68 4.68 -3.19 7.67
CA LYS A 68 6.14 -3.12 7.78
C LYS A 68 6.70 -2.31 6.60
N PRO A 69 7.97 -1.89 6.59
CA PRO A 69 8.52 -0.96 5.60
C PRO A 69 8.27 -1.31 4.13
N ASN A 70 8.14 -2.60 3.80
CA ASN A 70 7.94 -3.11 2.45
C ASN A 70 6.54 -3.72 2.22
N ILE A 71 5.66 -3.76 3.23
CA ILE A 71 4.32 -4.36 3.16
C ILE A 71 3.25 -3.27 3.23
N PRO A 72 2.82 -2.71 2.10
CA PRO A 72 1.69 -1.80 2.08
C PRO A 72 0.39 -2.59 2.27
N LEU A 73 -0.48 -2.13 3.17
CA LEU A 73 -1.75 -2.78 3.48
C LEU A 73 -2.98 -1.99 3.08
N ALA A 74 -2.92 -0.66 3.14
CA ALA A 74 -4.11 0.13 2.91
C ALA A 74 -3.83 1.43 2.18
N ILE A 75 -4.82 1.86 1.40
CA ILE A 75 -4.93 3.20 0.82
C ILE A 75 -6.07 3.93 1.50
N VAL A 76 -5.89 5.22 1.80
CA VAL A 76 -6.98 6.10 2.22
C VAL A 76 -7.02 7.31 1.28
N GLU A 77 -8.16 7.54 0.63
CA GLU A 77 -8.45 8.74 -0.15
C GLU A 77 -9.33 9.68 0.66
N ALA A 78 -8.91 10.91 0.76
CA ALA A 78 -9.62 11.97 1.46
C ALA A 78 -10.50 12.77 0.49
N LYS A 79 -11.56 13.32 1.02
CA LYS A 79 -12.40 14.33 0.37
C LYS A 79 -12.78 15.39 1.39
N ASP A 80 -13.08 16.59 0.92
CA ASP A 80 -13.68 17.61 1.79
C ASP A 80 -15.08 17.18 2.26
N ASN A 81 -15.55 17.79 3.35
CA ASN A 81 -16.81 17.39 4.00
C ASN A 81 -18.08 17.78 3.21
N ARG A 82 -17.95 18.34 2.00
CA ARG A 82 -19.07 18.58 1.07
C ARG A 82 -19.39 17.32 0.24
N HIS A 83 -18.50 16.36 0.23
CA HIS A 83 -18.65 15.09 -0.46
C HIS A 83 -19.12 14.00 0.52
N SER A 84 -19.75 12.94 -0.01
CA SER A 84 -20.06 11.75 0.79
C SER A 84 -18.79 11.02 1.22
N VAL A 85 -18.87 10.21 2.29
CA VAL A 85 -17.75 9.41 2.81
C VAL A 85 -17.15 8.51 1.73
N GLY A 86 -17.97 7.96 0.83
CA GLY A 86 -17.52 7.08 -0.26
C GLY A 86 -17.05 7.77 -1.53
N ALA A 87 -17.04 9.11 -1.61
CA ALA A 87 -16.78 9.82 -2.87
C ALA A 87 -15.38 9.56 -3.47
N GLY A 88 -14.40 9.20 -2.66
CA GLY A 88 -13.05 8.82 -3.10
C GLY A 88 -12.87 7.33 -3.44
N MET A 89 -13.86 6.49 -3.17
CA MET A 89 -13.70 5.03 -3.21
C MET A 89 -13.26 4.50 -4.57
N GLN A 90 -13.90 4.93 -5.66
CA GLN A 90 -13.57 4.46 -7.00
C GLN A 90 -12.11 4.77 -7.38
N GLN A 91 -11.66 5.98 -7.05
CA GLN A 91 -10.27 6.40 -7.27
C GLN A 91 -9.29 5.54 -6.44
N ALA A 92 -9.64 5.28 -5.19
CA ALA A 92 -8.83 4.49 -4.28
C ALA A 92 -8.72 3.02 -4.73
N ILE A 93 -9.82 2.41 -5.23
CA ILE A 93 -9.84 1.06 -5.81
C ILE A 93 -8.90 0.98 -7.02
N GLU A 94 -8.98 1.93 -7.97
CA GLU A 94 -8.09 1.95 -9.12
C GLU A 94 -6.60 2.04 -8.71
N TYR A 95 -6.31 2.75 -7.63
CA TYR A 95 -4.94 2.85 -7.12
C TYR A 95 -4.49 1.56 -6.43
N ALA A 96 -5.39 0.93 -5.68
CA ALA A 96 -5.14 -0.34 -5.02
C ALA A 96 -4.88 -1.48 -6.01
N GLU A 97 -5.60 -1.53 -7.13
CA GLU A 97 -5.34 -2.48 -8.22
C GLU A 97 -3.93 -2.32 -8.80
N VAL A 98 -3.48 -1.09 -9.03
CA VAL A 98 -2.13 -0.82 -9.56
C VAL A 98 -1.05 -1.15 -8.55
N LEU A 99 -1.26 -0.84 -7.28
CA LEU A 99 -0.27 -0.98 -6.21
C LEU A 99 -0.33 -2.33 -5.49
N ASP A 100 -1.30 -3.19 -5.81
CA ASP A 100 -1.56 -4.49 -5.17
C ASP A 100 -1.84 -4.36 -3.67
N ILE A 101 -2.78 -3.46 -3.32
CA ILE A 101 -3.12 -3.14 -1.94
C ILE A 101 -4.43 -3.84 -1.55
N PRO A 102 -4.48 -4.57 -0.42
CA PRO A 102 -5.65 -5.37 -0.05
C PRO A 102 -6.84 -4.58 0.52
N PHE A 103 -6.60 -3.42 1.16
CA PHE A 103 -7.66 -2.64 1.79
C PHE A 103 -7.71 -1.21 1.29
N VAL A 104 -8.92 -0.72 1.09
CA VAL A 104 -9.16 0.61 0.52
C VAL A 104 -10.14 1.37 1.41
N TYR A 105 -9.84 2.63 1.66
CA TYR A 105 -10.68 3.51 2.45
C TYR A 105 -10.94 4.81 1.71
N SER A 106 -12.15 5.33 1.85
CA SER A 106 -12.52 6.71 1.50
C SER A 106 -13.04 7.41 2.74
N SER A 107 -12.71 8.69 2.92
CA SER A 107 -13.16 9.48 4.07
C SER A 107 -13.35 10.93 3.70
N ASN A 108 -14.40 11.55 4.30
CA ASN A 108 -14.64 13.00 4.28
C ASN A 108 -14.48 13.61 5.68
N GLY A 109 -13.90 12.87 6.62
CA GLY A 109 -13.72 13.25 8.01
C GLY A 109 -14.90 12.93 8.93
N ASP A 110 -16.06 12.45 8.44
CA ASP A 110 -17.17 12.01 9.30
C ASP A 110 -17.03 10.54 9.71
N GLY A 111 -16.34 9.76 8.88
CA GLY A 111 -16.08 8.36 9.07
C GLY A 111 -15.28 7.82 7.90
N PHE A 112 -15.22 6.51 7.79
CA PHE A 112 -14.59 5.81 6.66
C PHE A 112 -15.58 4.87 5.99
N LEU A 113 -15.51 4.79 4.66
CA LEU A 113 -16.02 3.65 3.92
C LEU A 113 -14.82 2.74 3.60
N GLU A 114 -14.88 1.50 4.02
CA GLU A 114 -13.87 0.47 3.73
C GLU A 114 -14.34 -0.40 2.57
N HIS A 115 -13.42 -0.76 1.68
CA HIS A 115 -13.59 -1.78 0.66
C HIS A 115 -12.45 -2.80 0.76
N ASP A 116 -12.78 -4.07 0.92
CA ASP A 116 -11.83 -5.19 0.95
C ASP A 116 -11.68 -5.74 -0.47
N MET A 117 -10.50 -5.54 -1.07
CA MET A 117 -10.19 -5.93 -2.45
C MET A 117 -10.26 -7.45 -2.69
N LYS A 118 -10.04 -8.28 -1.64
CA LYS A 118 -10.07 -9.74 -1.74
C LYS A 118 -11.49 -10.28 -1.78
N THR A 119 -12.39 -9.69 -0.98
CA THR A 119 -13.75 -10.20 -0.79
C THR A 119 -14.81 -9.36 -1.51
N GLY A 120 -14.49 -8.15 -1.91
CA GLY A 120 -15.42 -7.15 -2.47
C GLY A 120 -16.42 -6.59 -1.45
N LYS A 121 -16.21 -6.87 -0.14
CA LYS A 121 -17.12 -6.39 0.90
C LYS A 121 -16.82 -4.95 1.26
N GLU A 122 -17.89 -4.20 1.49
CA GLU A 122 -17.84 -2.83 1.98
C GLU A 122 -18.44 -2.73 3.38
N ARG A 123 -17.92 -1.81 4.19
CA ARG A 123 -18.48 -1.44 5.49
C ARG A 123 -18.17 0.00 5.83
N GLU A 124 -19.12 0.63 6.52
CA GLU A 124 -18.93 1.95 7.11
C GLU A 124 -18.31 1.83 8.51
N LEU A 125 -17.40 2.72 8.82
CA LEU A 125 -16.69 2.80 10.10
C LEU A 125 -16.76 4.24 10.62
N THR A 126 -16.90 4.39 11.93
CA THR A 126 -16.63 5.69 12.56
C THR A 126 -15.13 5.98 12.56
N LEU A 127 -14.73 7.21 12.89
CA LEU A 127 -13.31 7.57 12.95
C LEU A 127 -12.56 6.72 14.00
N GLU A 128 -13.21 6.37 15.10
CA GLU A 128 -12.65 5.59 16.21
C GLU A 128 -12.55 4.09 15.89
N GLN A 129 -13.28 3.63 14.86
CA GLN A 129 -13.30 2.22 14.45
C GLN A 129 -12.28 1.91 13.33
N PHE A 130 -11.43 2.88 12.99
CA PHE A 130 -10.38 2.61 12.01
C PHE A 130 -9.49 1.46 12.51
N PRO A 131 -9.22 0.42 11.68
CA PRO A 131 -8.52 -0.77 12.15
C PRO A 131 -7.03 -0.50 12.41
N SER A 132 -6.49 -1.23 13.39
CA SER A 132 -5.07 -1.20 13.70
C SER A 132 -4.22 -1.87 12.60
N PRO A 133 -2.91 -1.61 12.54
CA PRO A 133 -2.00 -2.32 11.63
C PRO A 133 -2.09 -3.85 11.80
N GLN A 134 -2.22 -4.32 13.03
CA GLN A 134 -2.29 -5.74 13.34
C GLN A 134 -3.62 -6.36 12.90
N ASP A 135 -4.75 -5.65 13.08
CA ASP A 135 -6.06 -6.14 12.62
C ASP A 135 -6.09 -6.30 11.09
N LEU A 136 -5.54 -5.33 10.35
CA LEU A 136 -5.47 -5.43 8.90
C LEU A 136 -4.52 -6.53 8.46
N TRP A 137 -3.39 -6.71 9.13
CA TRP A 137 -2.47 -7.80 8.86
C TRP A 137 -3.13 -9.15 9.05
N GLN A 138 -3.79 -9.38 10.19
CA GLN A 138 -4.50 -10.63 10.47
C GLN A 138 -5.61 -10.91 9.42
N ARG A 139 -6.34 -9.89 9.02
CA ARG A 139 -7.35 -10.03 7.95
C ARG A 139 -6.72 -10.31 6.59
N HIS A 140 -5.57 -9.74 6.29
CA HIS A 140 -4.85 -9.97 5.03
C HIS A 140 -4.35 -11.40 4.91
N ILE A 141 -3.73 -11.94 5.95
CA ILE A 141 -3.29 -13.34 5.99
C ILE A 141 -4.48 -14.32 6.11
N GLY A 142 -5.61 -13.89 6.68
CA GLY A 142 -6.83 -14.69 6.83
C GLY A 142 -6.63 -15.86 7.81
N ASP A 143 -7.21 -17.01 7.46
CA ASP A 143 -7.12 -18.23 8.27
C ASP A 143 -5.77 -18.95 8.13
N GLU A 144 -4.83 -18.37 7.41
CA GLU A 144 -3.51 -18.96 7.23
C GLU A 144 -2.68 -18.75 8.50
N HIS A 145 -2.27 -19.84 9.09
CA HIS A 145 -1.40 -19.85 10.25
C HIS A 145 0.07 -19.95 9.77
N PHE A 146 0.71 -18.80 9.60
CA PHE A 146 2.15 -18.79 9.38
C PHE A 146 2.88 -19.17 10.69
N THR A 147 3.94 -19.94 10.56
CA THR A 147 4.88 -20.09 11.68
C THR A 147 5.60 -18.76 11.93
N PRO A 148 6.17 -18.54 13.13
CA PRO A 148 6.94 -17.32 13.40
C PRO A 148 8.05 -17.07 12.38
N GLU A 149 8.70 -18.13 11.89
CA GLU A 149 9.76 -18.07 10.89
C GLU A 149 9.22 -17.63 9.52
N GLN A 150 8.05 -18.14 9.12
CA GLN A 150 7.38 -17.74 7.88
C GLN A 150 6.92 -16.27 7.95
N GLU A 151 6.35 -15.84 9.06
CA GLU A 151 5.95 -14.45 9.27
C GLU A 151 7.17 -13.52 9.26
N GLN A 152 8.26 -13.93 9.91
CA GLN A 152 9.53 -13.20 9.89
C GLN A 152 10.02 -13.04 8.44
N LEU A 153 10.05 -14.12 7.65
CA LEU A 153 10.47 -14.08 6.25
C LEU A 153 9.64 -13.09 5.42
N ILE A 154 8.30 -13.13 5.55
CA ILE A 154 7.40 -12.23 4.81
C ILE A 154 7.62 -10.78 5.23
N THR A 155 7.88 -10.53 6.53
CA THR A 155 7.94 -9.19 7.10
C THR A 155 9.35 -8.60 7.16
N GLU A 156 10.38 -9.37 6.76
CA GLU A 156 11.77 -8.91 6.73
C GLU A 156 11.91 -7.69 5.80
N PRO A 157 12.53 -6.58 6.29
CA PRO A 157 12.80 -5.44 5.43
C PRO A 157 13.83 -5.78 4.36
N TYR A 158 13.64 -5.29 3.14
CA TYR A 158 14.66 -5.43 2.09
C TYR A 158 15.97 -4.80 2.54
N TYR A 159 17.06 -5.48 2.28
CA TYR A 159 18.39 -4.93 2.52
C TYR A 159 18.70 -3.82 1.50
N PHE A 160 19.00 -2.62 2.00
CA PHE A 160 19.48 -1.50 1.19
C PHE A 160 20.80 -0.96 1.74
N GLN A 161 21.75 -0.75 0.86
CA GLN A 161 22.92 0.04 1.20
C GLN A 161 22.62 1.54 1.01
N PRO A 162 23.26 2.43 1.78
CA PRO A 162 23.17 3.87 1.54
C PRO A 162 23.57 4.21 0.10
N GLY A 163 22.64 4.83 -0.65
CA GLY A 163 22.83 5.17 -2.06
C GLY A 163 22.20 4.19 -3.06
N ASP A 164 21.67 3.06 -2.62
CA ASP A 164 20.93 2.15 -3.47
C ASP A 164 19.64 2.77 -4.01
N LYS A 165 19.25 2.32 -5.20
CA LYS A 165 17.97 2.69 -5.78
C LYS A 165 16.84 1.93 -5.10
N THR A 166 15.87 2.64 -4.55
CA THR A 166 14.65 2.01 -4.03
C THR A 166 13.88 1.28 -5.15
N PRO A 167 13.37 0.07 -4.89
CA PRO A 167 12.58 -0.66 -5.88
C PRO A 167 11.34 0.16 -6.29
N ARG A 168 11.03 0.11 -7.57
CA ARG A 168 9.77 0.65 -8.08
C ARG A 168 8.60 -0.20 -7.55
N TYR A 169 7.40 0.37 -7.50
CA TYR A 169 6.23 -0.32 -6.95
C TYR A 169 6.01 -1.72 -7.55
N TYR A 170 6.11 -1.89 -8.89
CA TYR A 170 5.94 -3.19 -9.53
C TYR A 170 7.06 -4.20 -9.22
N GLN A 171 8.29 -3.74 -8.95
CA GLN A 171 9.38 -4.59 -8.48
C GLN A 171 9.11 -5.05 -7.05
N ARG A 172 8.62 -4.14 -6.18
CA ARG A 172 8.21 -4.46 -4.82
C ARG A 172 7.06 -5.47 -4.80
N ILE A 173 6.05 -5.31 -5.65
CA ILE A 173 4.97 -6.29 -5.81
C ILE A 173 5.54 -7.66 -6.18
N ALA A 174 6.45 -7.71 -7.17
CA ALA A 174 7.07 -8.95 -7.60
C ALA A 174 7.86 -9.63 -6.46
N ILE A 175 8.65 -8.87 -5.71
CA ILE A 175 9.43 -9.37 -4.57
C ILE A 175 8.49 -9.88 -3.48
N ASN A 176 7.51 -9.08 -3.04
CA ASN A 176 6.58 -9.48 -1.99
C ASN A 176 5.83 -10.76 -2.33
N ARG A 177 5.29 -10.86 -3.56
CA ARG A 177 4.60 -12.07 -4.00
C ARG A 177 5.53 -13.30 -4.07
N THR A 178 6.79 -13.09 -4.43
CA THR A 178 7.78 -14.17 -4.44
C THR A 178 8.10 -14.63 -3.03
N VAL A 179 8.37 -13.71 -2.10
CA VAL A 179 8.66 -14.02 -0.69
C VAL A 179 7.47 -14.72 -0.04
N ASP A 180 6.24 -14.23 -0.27
CA ASP A 180 5.01 -14.85 0.21
C ASP A 180 4.84 -16.29 -0.32
N ALA A 181 5.10 -16.52 -1.62
CA ALA A 181 5.03 -17.85 -2.22
C ALA A 181 6.08 -18.82 -1.63
N VAL A 182 7.31 -18.34 -1.38
CA VAL A 182 8.34 -19.13 -0.69
C VAL A 182 7.94 -19.47 0.74
N ALA A 183 7.45 -18.49 1.48
CA ALA A 183 6.98 -18.70 2.86
C ALA A 183 5.85 -19.73 2.93
N ARG A 184 5.03 -19.84 1.88
CA ARG A 184 3.97 -20.85 1.71
C ARG A 184 4.49 -22.21 1.22
N GLY A 185 5.81 -22.39 1.07
CA GLY A 185 6.42 -23.64 0.64
C GLY A 185 6.26 -23.95 -0.85
N GLN A 186 6.10 -22.94 -1.71
CA GLN A 186 6.07 -23.15 -3.15
C GLN A 186 7.49 -23.37 -3.69
N ASP A 187 7.74 -24.52 -4.31
CA ASP A 187 9.05 -24.89 -4.87
C ASP A 187 9.35 -24.24 -6.22
N ARG A 188 8.34 -23.71 -6.91
CA ARG A 188 8.50 -23.14 -8.25
C ARG A 188 7.67 -21.88 -8.40
N ILE A 189 8.33 -20.79 -8.82
CA ILE A 189 7.71 -19.49 -9.02
C ILE A 189 8.09 -18.98 -10.40
N LEU A 190 7.10 -18.58 -11.19
CA LEU A 190 7.30 -17.92 -12.47
C LEU A 190 7.11 -16.43 -12.37
N LEU A 191 8.20 -15.66 -12.50
CA LEU A 191 8.17 -14.21 -12.52
C LEU A 191 8.25 -13.67 -13.95
N VAL A 192 7.14 -13.10 -14.45
CA VAL A 192 7.07 -12.52 -15.79
C VAL A 192 7.15 -11.00 -15.70
N MET A 193 8.24 -10.45 -16.22
CA MET A 193 8.49 -9.00 -16.24
C MET A 193 8.92 -8.55 -17.64
N ALA A 194 8.44 -7.40 -18.10
CA ALA A 194 8.81 -6.83 -19.40
C ALA A 194 10.30 -6.49 -19.50
N THR A 195 10.83 -6.41 -20.70
CA THR A 195 12.22 -5.99 -20.94
C THR A 195 12.44 -4.57 -20.43
N GLY A 196 13.59 -4.31 -19.80
CA GLY A 196 13.92 -2.99 -19.25
C GLY A 196 13.25 -2.62 -17.91
N THR A 197 12.48 -3.54 -17.31
CA THR A 197 11.84 -3.31 -16.00
C THR A 197 12.75 -3.60 -14.80
N GLY A 198 14.01 -4.01 -15.04
CA GLY A 198 14.98 -4.27 -13.98
C GLY A 198 14.84 -5.68 -13.37
N LYS A 199 14.60 -6.70 -14.18
CA LYS A 199 14.54 -8.11 -13.74
C LYS A 199 15.73 -8.53 -12.87
N THR A 200 16.96 -8.21 -13.32
CA THR A 200 18.20 -8.51 -12.58
C THR A 200 18.21 -7.88 -11.21
N TYR A 201 17.77 -6.63 -11.09
CA TYR A 201 17.68 -5.92 -9.80
C TYR A 201 16.63 -6.57 -8.87
N THR A 202 15.48 -6.94 -9.42
CA THR A 202 14.44 -7.65 -8.67
C THR A 202 14.94 -9.01 -8.18
N CYS A 203 15.63 -9.77 -9.03
CA CYS A 203 16.21 -11.05 -8.66
C CYS A 203 17.29 -10.89 -7.57
N LEU A 204 18.16 -9.90 -7.69
CA LEU A 204 19.22 -9.65 -6.71
C LEU A 204 18.68 -9.32 -5.32
N LEU A 205 17.67 -8.44 -5.23
CA LEU A 205 17.03 -8.08 -3.96
C LEU A 205 16.37 -9.29 -3.29
N TYR A 206 15.79 -10.18 -4.07
CA TYR A 206 15.17 -11.40 -3.59
C TYR A 206 16.21 -12.42 -3.09
N THR A 207 17.34 -12.57 -3.81
CA THR A 207 18.37 -13.58 -3.47
C THR A 207 19.29 -13.14 -2.35
N SER A 208 19.46 -11.86 -2.08
CA SER A 208 20.28 -11.40 -0.96
C SER A 208 19.62 -11.67 0.40
N ASP A 209 18.29 -11.75 0.47
CA ASP A 209 17.58 -12.17 1.68
C ASP A 209 17.50 -13.70 1.85
N ALA A 210 17.58 -14.44 0.73
CA ALA A 210 17.54 -15.90 0.72
C ALA A 210 18.94 -16.55 0.58
N ALA A 211 20.01 -15.76 0.54
CA ALA A 211 21.28 -16.16 0.01
C ALA A 211 22.25 -16.79 1.00
N ASP A 212 21.79 -17.30 2.12
CA ASP A 212 22.71 -18.16 2.88
C ASP A 212 22.73 -19.63 2.41
N ASP A 213 21.77 -20.09 1.56
CA ASP A 213 21.73 -21.53 1.27
C ASP A 213 21.38 -22.02 -0.16
N THR A 214 21.15 -21.19 -1.19
CA THR A 214 20.90 -21.75 -2.53
C THR A 214 21.48 -20.93 -3.69
N PRO A 215 22.37 -21.49 -4.52
CA PRO A 215 22.84 -20.83 -5.73
C PRO A 215 21.73 -20.76 -6.78
N CYS A 216 21.56 -19.59 -7.40
CA CYS A 216 20.76 -19.44 -8.61
C CYS A 216 21.37 -20.30 -9.73
N VAL A 217 20.63 -21.28 -10.23
CA VAL A 217 20.93 -22.03 -11.45
C VAL A 217 20.18 -21.43 -12.62
#